data_f42b02712d959b6c1467050953ebab6e
#
_entry.id   f42b02712d959b6c1467050953ebab6e
#
_cell.length_a   1.000
_cell.length_b   1.000
_cell.length_c   1.000
_cell.angle_alpha   90.00
_cell.angle_beta   90.00
_cell.angle_gamma   90.00
#
_symmetry.space_group_name_H-M   'P 1'
#
loop_
_entity.id
_entity.type
_entity.pdbx_description
1 polymer ?
#
loop_
_entity_poly.entity_id
_entity_poly.type
_entity_poly.pdbx_seq_one_letter_code
_entity_poly.pdbx_strand_id
1 'polypeptide(L)'
;MIIALNNKCNLKKEDFLTYQKELETIEKSSKIILCPTNIFIGVENLSNIELGAQNVSSTECGAYTGEVSASQLKSMEVKYCIVGHSERRKYQQETNKEINEKVKNLLREEIIPILCIGESKEERENNQQNEVIINEIEKAISGLNEEIRKKIIIAYEPIWAIGTGLTPTNVEIEEIIKLIKKYLPDNKVLYGGSANEKNIEELRKISIIDGYLLGGLSLKPAQLKIFLEKLEN
;
A
#
# COMPACT_ATOMS: atom_id res chain seq x y z
N MET A 1 9.48 -10.03 5.41
CA MET A 1 8.71 -8.76 5.44
C MET A 1 7.76 -8.69 4.25
N ILE A 2 6.84 -7.72 4.19
CA ILE A 2 5.94 -7.48 3.05
C ILE A 2 6.44 -6.26 2.29
N ILE A 3 6.62 -6.37 0.98
CA ILE A 3 7.04 -5.27 0.10
C ILE A 3 5.98 -5.09 -0.98
N ALA A 4 5.16 -4.06 -0.85
CA ALA A 4 4.14 -3.69 -1.83
C ALA A 4 4.73 -2.65 -2.82
N LEU A 5 4.77 -3.00 -4.09
CA LEU A 5 5.32 -2.20 -5.18
C LEU A 5 4.18 -1.47 -5.89
N ASN A 6 3.99 -0.19 -5.58
CA ASN A 6 3.00 0.67 -6.23
C ASN A 6 3.63 1.37 -7.44
N ASN A 7 3.45 0.84 -8.64
CA ASN A 7 3.98 1.45 -9.87
C ASN A 7 3.29 2.77 -10.22
N LYS A 8 2.17 3.10 -9.56
CA LYS A 8 1.34 4.28 -9.86
C LYS A 8 0.95 4.33 -11.34
N CYS A 9 0.82 5.52 -11.92
CA CYS A 9 0.51 5.72 -13.34
C CYS A 9 1.81 5.86 -14.16
N ASN A 10 2.59 4.78 -14.19
CA ASN A 10 3.87 4.73 -14.90
C ASN A 10 3.96 3.48 -15.78
N LEU A 11 5.03 3.44 -16.58
CA LEU A 11 5.40 2.39 -17.52
C LEU A 11 4.45 2.28 -18.72
N LYS A 12 5.01 2.08 -19.88
CA LYS A 12 4.31 1.63 -21.09
C LYS A 12 4.42 0.11 -21.16
N LYS A 13 3.72 -0.52 -22.08
CA LYS A 13 3.68 -2.00 -22.20
C LYS A 13 5.08 -2.62 -22.32
N GLU A 14 5.90 -2.09 -23.22
CA GLU A 14 7.23 -2.61 -23.47
C GLU A 14 8.15 -2.47 -22.25
N ASP A 15 8.05 -1.31 -21.58
CA ASP A 15 8.81 -1.04 -20.35
C ASP A 15 8.35 -1.95 -19.22
N PHE A 16 7.03 -2.21 -19.12
CA PHE A 16 6.45 -3.09 -18.12
C PHE A 16 6.90 -4.55 -18.29
N LEU A 17 6.94 -5.05 -19.51
CA LEU A 17 7.43 -6.41 -19.80
C LEU A 17 8.91 -6.57 -19.44
N THR A 18 9.72 -5.55 -19.73
CA THR A 18 11.15 -5.52 -19.34
C THR A 18 11.28 -5.49 -17.82
N TYR A 19 10.55 -4.61 -17.17
CA TYR A 19 10.51 -4.48 -15.72
C TYR A 19 10.11 -5.79 -15.01
N GLN A 20 9.10 -6.53 -15.52
CA GLN A 20 8.71 -7.81 -14.96
C GLN A 20 9.86 -8.83 -15.01
N LYS A 21 10.55 -8.94 -16.15
CA LYS A 21 11.71 -9.84 -16.30
C LYS A 21 12.82 -9.48 -15.32
N GLU A 22 13.11 -8.20 -15.13
CA GLU A 22 14.11 -7.76 -14.16
C GLU A 22 13.71 -8.09 -12.72
N LEU A 23 12.44 -7.92 -12.36
CA LEU A 23 11.92 -8.27 -11.03
C LEU A 23 12.07 -9.76 -10.72
N GLU A 24 11.87 -10.64 -11.70
CA GLU A 24 12.01 -12.10 -11.52
C GLU A 24 13.44 -12.51 -11.17
N THR A 25 14.44 -11.73 -11.59
CA THR A 25 15.85 -12.02 -11.30
C THR A 25 16.26 -11.66 -9.87
N ILE A 26 15.42 -10.96 -9.12
CA ILE A 26 15.74 -10.52 -7.76
C ILE A 26 15.50 -11.69 -6.79
N GLU A 27 16.57 -12.22 -6.22
CA GLU A 27 16.51 -13.14 -5.10
C GLU A 27 16.03 -12.40 -3.84
N LYS A 28 15.08 -12.98 -3.11
CA LYS A 28 14.43 -12.34 -1.97
C LYS A 28 13.81 -13.36 -1.01
N SER A 29 13.83 -13.06 0.27
CA SER A 29 13.07 -13.75 1.32
C SER A 29 11.74 -13.04 1.64
N SER A 30 11.65 -11.76 1.32
CA SER A 30 10.45 -10.93 1.52
C SER A 30 9.34 -11.29 0.55
N LYS A 31 8.09 -11.19 1.02
CA LYS A 31 6.90 -11.31 0.17
C LYS A 31 6.77 -10.04 -0.67
N ILE A 32 6.84 -10.17 -1.99
CA ILE A 32 6.64 -9.07 -2.93
C ILE A 32 5.20 -9.09 -3.43
N ILE A 33 4.54 -7.92 -3.38
CA ILE A 33 3.22 -7.67 -3.95
C ILE A 33 3.41 -6.62 -5.03
N LEU A 34 3.15 -6.97 -6.29
CA LEU A 34 3.22 -6.03 -7.41
C LEU A 34 1.84 -5.44 -7.68
N CYS A 35 1.71 -4.12 -7.55
CA CYS A 35 0.50 -3.37 -7.87
C CYS A 35 0.76 -2.51 -9.14
N PRO A 36 0.58 -3.08 -10.33
CA PRO A 36 0.76 -2.36 -11.59
C PRO A 36 -0.43 -1.44 -11.89
N THR A 37 -0.33 -0.61 -12.94
CA THR A 37 -1.50 0.07 -13.50
C THR A 37 -2.53 -0.99 -13.95
N ASN A 38 -3.83 -0.73 -13.76
CA ASN A 38 -4.90 -1.70 -14.02
C ASN A 38 -4.84 -2.35 -15.40
N ILE A 39 -4.39 -1.62 -16.44
CA ILE A 39 -4.23 -2.15 -17.81
C ILE A 39 -3.17 -3.25 -17.95
N PHE A 40 -2.32 -3.46 -16.94
CA PHE A 40 -1.27 -4.46 -16.93
C PHE A 40 -1.56 -5.64 -15.99
N ILE A 41 -2.71 -5.63 -15.32
CA ILE A 41 -3.15 -6.77 -14.51
C ILE A 41 -3.38 -7.98 -15.42
N GLY A 42 -2.69 -9.08 -15.14
CA GLY A 42 -2.81 -10.32 -15.92
C GLY A 42 -2.04 -10.35 -17.25
N VAL A 43 -1.16 -9.36 -17.51
CA VAL A 43 -0.31 -9.38 -18.73
C VAL A 43 0.67 -10.56 -18.70
N GLU A 44 1.31 -10.82 -17.57
CA GLU A 44 2.12 -12.02 -17.31
C GLU A 44 2.01 -12.37 -15.82
N ASN A 45 1.98 -13.66 -15.49
CA ASN A 45 2.06 -14.11 -14.11
C ASN A 45 3.52 -14.33 -13.73
N LEU A 46 3.97 -13.59 -12.70
CA LEU A 46 5.32 -13.71 -12.18
C LEU A 46 5.38 -14.83 -11.12
N SER A 47 6.34 -15.71 -11.24
CA SER A 47 6.63 -16.70 -10.19
C SER A 47 7.16 -15.97 -8.95
N ASN A 48 6.66 -16.33 -7.76
CA ASN A 48 7.11 -15.76 -6.46
C ASN A 48 6.83 -14.26 -6.24
N ILE A 49 5.91 -13.66 -7.01
CA ILE A 49 5.40 -12.30 -6.82
C ILE A 49 3.87 -12.37 -6.78
N GLU A 50 3.29 -11.84 -5.73
CA GLU A 50 1.84 -11.78 -5.59
C GLU A 50 1.28 -10.60 -6.38
N LEU A 51 0.17 -10.82 -7.07
CA LEU A 51 -0.49 -9.76 -7.82
C LEU A 51 -1.37 -8.91 -6.91
N GLY A 52 -1.20 -7.59 -7.00
CA GLY A 52 -2.02 -6.59 -6.36
C GLY A 52 -2.64 -5.62 -7.37
N ALA A 53 -3.61 -4.83 -6.92
CA ALA A 53 -4.18 -3.72 -7.67
C ALA A 53 -3.94 -2.39 -6.95
N GLN A 54 -3.99 -1.28 -7.69
CA GLN A 54 -3.78 0.07 -7.14
C GLN A 54 -5.07 0.72 -6.64
N ASN A 55 -6.21 0.20 -7.04
CA ASN A 55 -7.55 0.69 -6.70
C ASN A 55 -8.63 -0.33 -7.11
N VAL A 56 -9.82 -0.15 -6.57
CA VAL A 56 -11.03 -0.89 -6.91
C VAL A 56 -12.22 0.07 -6.89
N SER A 57 -13.31 -0.28 -7.57
CA SER A 57 -14.57 0.47 -7.45
C SER A 57 -15.18 0.34 -6.05
N SER A 58 -15.84 1.39 -5.58
CA SER A 58 -16.69 1.35 -4.39
C SER A 58 -18.05 0.67 -4.64
N THR A 59 -18.37 0.44 -5.93
CA THR A 59 -19.59 -0.24 -6.36
C THR A 59 -19.31 -1.68 -6.76
N GLU A 60 -20.31 -2.52 -6.73
CA GLU A 60 -20.28 -3.86 -7.31
C GLU A 60 -20.35 -3.80 -8.85
N CYS A 61 -20.49 -4.95 -9.50
CA CYS A 61 -20.66 -5.00 -10.95
C CYS A 61 -21.91 -4.24 -11.41
N GLY A 62 -21.87 -3.61 -12.59
CA GLY A 62 -23.03 -2.91 -13.14
C GLY A 62 -22.67 -1.82 -14.15
N ALA A 63 -23.55 -0.85 -14.29
CA ALA A 63 -23.43 0.26 -15.26
C ALA A 63 -22.50 1.38 -14.73
N TYR A 64 -21.24 1.05 -14.55
CA TYR A 64 -20.19 1.95 -14.04
C TYR A 64 -19.01 1.98 -15.02
N THR A 65 -19.23 2.59 -16.17
CA THR A 65 -18.24 2.63 -17.25
C THR A 65 -16.88 3.16 -16.78
N GLY A 66 -15.82 2.36 -16.98
CA GLY A 66 -14.45 2.70 -16.59
C GLY A 66 -14.02 2.20 -15.22
N GLU A 67 -14.97 1.75 -14.37
CA GLU A 67 -14.63 1.17 -13.07
C GLU A 67 -14.20 -0.31 -13.18
N VAL A 68 -13.40 -0.74 -12.20
CA VAL A 68 -12.97 -2.12 -12.05
C VAL A 68 -13.47 -2.64 -10.70
N SER A 69 -14.35 -3.64 -10.70
CA SER A 69 -14.94 -4.21 -9.50
C SER A 69 -14.01 -5.21 -8.79
N ALA A 70 -14.29 -5.49 -7.52
CA ALA A 70 -13.54 -6.48 -6.75
C ALA A 70 -13.65 -7.90 -7.37
N SER A 71 -14.82 -8.28 -7.87
CA SER A 71 -15.02 -9.58 -8.54
C SER A 71 -14.23 -9.70 -9.86
N GLN A 72 -14.07 -8.60 -10.62
CA GLN A 72 -13.19 -8.59 -11.79
C GLN A 72 -11.72 -8.74 -11.38
N LEU A 73 -11.27 -8.05 -10.32
CA LEU A 73 -9.92 -8.23 -9.79
C LEU A 73 -9.69 -9.68 -9.32
N LYS A 74 -10.67 -10.28 -8.63
CA LYS A 74 -10.60 -11.69 -8.19
C LYS A 74 -10.47 -12.64 -9.37
N SER A 75 -11.20 -12.42 -10.46
CA SER A 75 -11.13 -13.25 -11.67
C SER A 75 -9.77 -13.17 -12.36
N MET A 76 -9.00 -12.13 -12.10
CA MET A 76 -7.61 -11.94 -12.56
C MET A 76 -6.57 -12.39 -11.53
N GLU A 77 -6.96 -13.19 -10.53
CA GLU A 77 -6.10 -13.73 -9.47
C GLU A 77 -5.42 -12.67 -8.60
N VAL A 78 -5.95 -11.45 -8.57
CA VAL A 78 -5.47 -10.38 -7.69
C VAL A 78 -5.74 -10.77 -6.24
N LYS A 79 -4.71 -10.72 -5.39
CA LYS A 79 -4.79 -11.10 -3.97
C LYS A 79 -4.77 -9.91 -3.01
N TYR A 80 -4.29 -8.76 -3.46
CA TYR A 80 -4.16 -7.54 -2.67
C TYR A 80 -4.67 -6.33 -3.45
N CYS A 81 -5.16 -5.30 -2.75
CA CYS A 81 -5.54 -4.06 -3.39
C CYS A 81 -5.27 -2.86 -2.50
N ILE A 82 -4.55 -1.86 -3.03
CA ILE A 82 -4.35 -0.58 -2.37
C ILE A 82 -5.67 0.19 -2.39
N VAL A 83 -6.07 0.74 -1.23
CA VAL A 83 -7.26 1.58 -1.09
C VAL A 83 -6.95 2.81 -0.25
N GLY A 84 -7.58 3.94 -0.55
CA GLY A 84 -7.44 5.18 0.21
C GLY A 84 -6.06 5.85 0.08
N HIS A 85 -5.26 5.51 -0.96
CA HIS A 85 -3.96 6.14 -1.18
C HIS A 85 -4.07 7.66 -1.24
N SER A 86 -3.10 8.37 -0.64
CA SER A 86 -3.11 9.83 -0.52
C SER A 86 -3.34 10.58 -1.85
N GLU A 87 -2.80 10.09 -2.96
CA GLU A 87 -3.04 10.66 -4.28
C GLU A 87 -4.52 10.57 -4.70
N ARG A 88 -5.22 9.48 -4.35
CA ARG A 88 -6.64 9.33 -4.66
C ARG A 88 -7.51 10.26 -3.81
N ARG A 89 -7.21 10.37 -2.54
CA ARG A 89 -7.88 11.34 -1.67
C ARG A 89 -7.69 12.76 -2.20
N LYS A 90 -6.48 13.12 -2.62
CA LYS A 90 -6.12 14.46 -3.11
C LYS A 90 -6.69 14.78 -4.50
N TYR A 91 -6.52 13.89 -5.48
CA TYR A 91 -6.80 14.20 -6.89
C TYR A 91 -8.17 13.70 -7.35
N GLN A 92 -8.71 12.63 -6.75
CA GLN A 92 -10.02 12.09 -7.06
C GLN A 92 -11.05 12.38 -5.95
N GLN A 93 -10.65 13.12 -4.90
CA GLN A 93 -11.53 13.47 -3.77
C GLN A 93 -12.17 12.23 -3.11
N GLU A 94 -11.43 11.12 -3.09
CA GLU A 94 -11.91 9.85 -2.54
C GLU A 94 -12.25 9.99 -1.06
N THR A 95 -13.50 9.70 -0.73
CA THR A 95 -14.04 9.87 0.63
C THR A 95 -13.82 8.64 1.49
N ASN A 96 -13.81 8.81 2.82
CA ASN A 96 -13.75 7.68 3.75
C ASN A 96 -14.93 6.72 3.59
N LYS A 97 -16.11 7.19 3.15
CA LYS A 97 -17.27 6.34 2.84
C LYS A 97 -16.98 5.42 1.66
N GLU A 98 -16.45 5.96 0.57
CA GLU A 98 -16.06 5.15 -0.61
C GLU A 98 -14.97 4.15 -0.25
N ILE A 99 -13.98 4.55 0.55
CA ILE A 99 -12.91 3.67 1.02
C ILE A 99 -13.48 2.50 1.84
N ASN A 100 -14.44 2.77 2.73
CA ASN A 100 -15.12 1.71 3.49
C ASN A 100 -15.84 0.71 2.58
N GLU A 101 -16.58 1.19 1.56
CA GLU A 101 -17.24 0.30 0.61
C GLU A 101 -16.21 -0.51 -0.23
N LYS A 102 -15.10 0.09 -0.64
CA LYS A 102 -13.99 -0.62 -1.30
C LYS A 102 -13.40 -1.71 -0.42
N VAL A 103 -13.14 -1.42 0.85
CA VAL A 103 -12.64 -2.41 1.82
C VAL A 103 -13.60 -3.58 1.96
N LYS A 104 -14.91 -3.30 2.09
CA LYS A 104 -15.94 -4.34 2.18
C LYS A 104 -16.03 -5.21 0.93
N ASN A 105 -16.01 -4.58 -0.25
CA ASN A 105 -16.09 -5.29 -1.54
C ASN A 105 -14.89 -6.21 -1.73
N LEU A 106 -13.67 -5.74 -1.41
CA LEU A 106 -12.46 -6.55 -1.48
C LEU A 106 -12.51 -7.76 -0.53
N LEU A 107 -12.92 -7.53 0.72
CA LEU A 107 -12.99 -8.60 1.71
C LEU A 107 -14.04 -9.66 1.38
N ARG A 108 -15.17 -9.30 0.71
CA ARG A 108 -16.14 -10.26 0.20
C ARG A 108 -15.55 -11.18 -0.85
N GLU A 109 -14.67 -10.66 -1.69
CA GLU A 109 -13.98 -11.40 -2.75
C GLU A 109 -12.65 -12.04 -2.26
N GLU A 110 -12.41 -12.03 -0.95
CA GLU A 110 -11.19 -12.56 -0.33
C GLU A 110 -9.90 -11.91 -0.86
N ILE A 111 -9.98 -10.65 -1.30
CA ILE A 111 -8.84 -9.82 -1.64
C ILE A 111 -8.43 -9.02 -0.41
N ILE A 112 -7.15 -9.01 -0.07
CA ILE A 112 -6.62 -8.35 1.12
C ILE A 112 -6.46 -6.84 0.83
N PRO A 113 -7.18 -5.94 1.53
CA PRO A 113 -6.97 -4.51 1.39
C PRO A 113 -5.63 -4.08 1.99
N ILE A 114 -4.90 -3.22 1.26
CA ILE A 114 -3.78 -2.42 1.79
C ILE A 114 -4.35 -1.01 1.98
N LEU A 115 -4.81 -0.72 3.19
CA LEU A 115 -5.46 0.54 3.53
C LEU A 115 -4.41 1.61 3.82
N CYS A 116 -4.33 2.62 2.96
CA CYS A 116 -3.49 3.80 3.15
C CYS A 116 -4.17 4.81 4.08
N ILE A 117 -3.43 5.25 5.07
CA ILE A 117 -3.81 6.27 6.06
C ILE A 117 -2.62 7.20 6.30
N GLY A 118 -2.89 8.45 6.63
CA GLY A 118 -1.82 9.39 6.91
C GLY A 118 -2.29 10.82 7.11
N GLU A 119 -1.52 11.56 7.86
CA GLU A 119 -1.77 12.96 8.14
C GLU A 119 -1.09 13.90 7.14
N SER A 120 -1.70 15.05 6.90
CA SER A 120 -1.12 16.17 6.20
C SER A 120 -0.10 16.94 7.06
N LYS A 121 0.66 17.83 6.42
CA LYS A 121 1.60 18.71 7.13
C LYS A 121 0.89 19.62 8.15
N GLU A 122 -0.24 20.20 7.77
CA GLU A 122 -1.04 21.07 8.63
C GLU A 122 -1.57 20.34 9.87
N GLU A 123 -2.09 19.12 9.68
CA GLU A 123 -2.57 18.28 10.79
C GLU A 123 -1.44 17.91 11.75
N ARG A 124 -0.24 17.64 11.22
CA ARG A 124 0.93 17.35 12.05
C ARG A 124 1.41 18.57 12.84
N GLU A 125 1.49 19.75 12.20
CA GLU A 125 1.87 21.01 12.84
C GLU A 125 0.88 21.42 13.95
N ASN A 126 -0.39 21.03 13.81
CA ASN A 126 -1.43 21.23 14.81
C ASN A 126 -1.54 20.10 15.85
N ASN A 127 -0.63 19.13 15.86
CA ASN A 127 -0.62 17.93 16.73
C ASN A 127 -1.92 17.07 16.61
N GLN A 128 -2.56 17.05 15.45
CA GLN A 128 -3.79 16.29 15.16
C GLN A 128 -3.53 14.93 14.54
N GLN A 129 -2.28 14.54 14.27
CA GLN A 129 -1.91 13.31 13.57
C GLN A 129 -2.57 12.06 14.18
N ASN A 130 -2.59 11.97 15.51
CA ASN A 130 -3.16 10.80 16.20
C ASN A 130 -4.67 10.68 15.96
N GLU A 131 -5.39 11.78 16.05
CA GLU A 131 -6.84 11.82 15.82
C GLU A 131 -7.18 11.50 14.36
N VAL A 132 -6.45 12.11 13.42
CA VAL A 132 -6.62 11.85 11.98
C VAL A 132 -6.42 10.37 11.64
N ILE A 133 -5.32 9.78 12.08
CA ILE A 133 -5.00 8.37 11.83
C ILE A 133 -6.10 7.44 12.37
N ILE A 134 -6.53 7.63 13.62
CA ILE A 134 -7.57 6.77 14.21
C ILE A 134 -8.90 6.97 13.50
N ASN A 135 -9.29 8.22 13.21
CA ASN A 135 -10.53 8.51 12.50
C ASN A 135 -10.57 7.91 11.08
N GLU A 136 -9.46 7.94 10.34
CA GLU A 136 -9.37 7.29 9.02
C GLU A 136 -9.53 5.77 9.13
N ILE A 137 -8.87 5.14 10.11
CA ILE A 137 -9.02 3.70 10.37
C ILE A 137 -10.47 3.38 10.72
N GLU A 138 -11.05 4.06 11.72
CA GLU A 138 -12.42 3.79 12.20
C GLU A 138 -13.45 3.86 11.08
N LYS A 139 -13.35 4.91 10.25
CA LYS A 139 -14.25 5.09 9.12
C LYS A 139 -14.07 4.00 8.06
N ALA A 140 -12.82 3.63 7.74
CA ALA A 140 -12.53 2.61 6.73
C ALA A 140 -13.00 1.21 7.15
N ILE A 141 -12.94 0.86 8.45
CA ILE A 141 -13.32 -0.47 8.97
C ILE A 141 -14.74 -0.52 9.56
N SER A 142 -15.50 0.57 9.42
CA SER A 142 -16.85 0.66 9.99
C SER A 142 -17.77 -0.47 9.48
N GLY A 143 -18.46 -1.13 10.41
CA GLY A 143 -19.35 -2.25 10.10
C GLY A 143 -18.67 -3.61 9.89
N LEU A 144 -17.34 -3.69 10.01
CA LEU A 144 -16.61 -4.97 9.96
C LEU A 144 -16.48 -5.57 11.36
N ASN A 145 -16.60 -6.89 11.47
CA ASN A 145 -16.28 -7.60 12.70
C ASN A 145 -14.77 -7.74 12.92
N GLU A 146 -14.35 -8.10 14.12
CA GLU A 146 -12.95 -8.16 14.51
C GLU A 146 -12.12 -9.14 13.67
N GLU A 147 -12.63 -10.35 13.41
CA GLU A 147 -11.95 -11.38 12.64
C GLU A 147 -11.68 -10.94 11.19
N ILE A 148 -12.61 -10.19 10.61
CA ILE A 148 -12.46 -9.64 9.25
C ILE A 148 -11.45 -8.48 9.25
N ARG A 149 -11.47 -7.61 10.28
CA ARG A 149 -10.53 -6.48 10.39
C ARG A 149 -9.07 -6.93 10.41
N LYS A 150 -8.75 -8.06 11.05
CA LYS A 150 -7.39 -8.63 11.13
C LYS A 150 -6.75 -8.92 9.76
N LYS A 151 -7.56 -9.11 8.72
CA LYS A 151 -7.08 -9.36 7.36
C LYS A 151 -6.54 -8.11 6.65
N ILE A 152 -6.88 -6.92 7.13
CA ILE A 152 -6.50 -5.65 6.50
C ILE A 152 -5.03 -5.35 6.82
N ILE A 153 -4.25 -5.01 5.80
CA ILE A 153 -2.92 -4.46 5.96
C ILE A 153 -3.06 -2.94 6.01
N ILE A 154 -2.42 -2.30 6.98
CA ILE A 154 -2.40 -0.83 7.09
C ILE A 154 -1.10 -0.31 6.47
N ALA A 155 -1.18 0.71 5.63
CA ALA A 155 -0.03 1.43 5.10
C ALA A 155 -0.02 2.86 5.65
N TYR A 156 0.92 3.17 6.53
CA TYR A 156 1.08 4.52 7.06
C TYR A 156 1.86 5.40 6.08
N GLU A 157 1.20 6.41 5.56
CA GLU A 157 1.72 7.37 4.60
C GLU A 157 1.82 8.77 5.26
N PRO A 158 2.98 9.22 5.80
CA PRO A 158 3.14 10.61 6.19
C PRO A 158 3.03 11.49 4.93
N ILE A 159 1.82 12.02 4.63
CA ILE A 159 1.49 12.67 3.33
C ILE A 159 2.45 13.83 3.04
N TRP A 160 2.85 14.56 4.08
CA TRP A 160 3.80 15.66 4.01
C TRP A 160 5.23 15.26 3.58
N ALA A 161 5.55 13.98 3.68
CA ALA A 161 6.87 13.44 3.33
C ALA A 161 6.89 12.73 1.96
N ILE A 162 5.72 12.49 1.35
CA ILE A 162 5.64 11.77 0.07
C ILE A 162 6.06 12.67 -1.08
N GLY A 163 7.16 12.31 -1.76
CA GLY A 163 7.63 13.05 -2.95
C GLY A 163 8.23 14.44 -2.67
N THR A 164 8.35 14.85 -1.41
CA THR A 164 8.88 16.17 -1.01
C THR A 164 10.39 16.15 -0.73
N GLY A 165 10.99 14.97 -0.58
CA GLY A 165 12.37 14.81 -0.10
C GLY A 165 12.50 14.92 1.44
N LEU A 166 11.45 15.28 2.13
CA LEU A 166 11.39 15.23 3.60
C LEU A 166 11.21 13.76 4.03
N THR A 167 11.81 13.42 5.15
CA THR A 167 11.64 12.09 5.77
C THR A 167 11.36 12.31 7.24
N PRO A 168 10.29 11.72 7.79
CA PRO A 168 10.08 11.69 9.22
C PRO A 168 11.28 11.05 9.92
N THR A 169 11.54 11.44 11.15
CA THR A 169 12.50 10.74 12.00
C THR A 169 11.98 9.35 12.34
N ASN A 170 12.89 8.42 12.66
CA ASN A 170 12.50 7.07 13.09
C ASN A 170 11.57 7.11 14.32
N VAL A 171 11.75 8.06 15.21
CA VAL A 171 10.89 8.23 16.40
C VAL A 171 9.46 8.59 15.98
N GLU A 172 9.29 9.53 15.07
CA GLU A 172 7.97 9.93 14.57
C GLU A 172 7.25 8.78 13.83
N ILE A 173 7.99 8.00 13.04
CA ILE A 173 7.43 6.82 12.37
C ILE A 173 6.99 5.80 13.43
N GLU A 174 7.86 5.50 14.38
CA GLU A 174 7.62 4.50 15.42
C GLU A 174 6.43 4.87 16.31
N GLU A 175 6.27 6.15 16.66
CA GLU A 175 5.13 6.65 17.43
C GLU A 175 3.79 6.36 16.74
N ILE A 176 3.67 6.67 15.46
CA ILE A 176 2.43 6.43 14.72
C ILE A 176 2.19 4.92 14.54
N ILE A 177 3.21 4.14 14.21
CA ILE A 177 3.03 2.69 14.08
C ILE A 177 2.63 2.05 15.42
N LYS A 178 3.20 2.50 16.56
CA LYS A 178 2.75 2.07 17.90
C LYS A 178 1.29 2.43 18.15
N LEU A 179 0.86 3.63 17.76
CA LEU A 179 -0.55 4.03 17.86
C LEU A 179 -1.46 3.10 17.06
N ILE A 180 -1.10 2.83 15.79
CA ILE A 180 -1.87 1.93 14.92
C ILE A 180 -1.93 0.52 15.52
N LYS A 181 -0.80 -0.04 15.95
CA LYS A 181 -0.73 -1.39 16.55
C LYS A 181 -1.42 -1.47 17.92
N LYS A 182 -1.50 -0.39 18.67
CA LYS A 182 -2.32 -0.33 19.89
C LYS A 182 -3.81 -0.43 19.57
N TYR A 183 -4.25 0.18 18.47
CA TYR A 183 -5.65 0.18 18.03
C TYR A 183 -6.03 -1.11 17.27
N LEU A 184 -5.11 -1.63 16.46
CA LEU A 184 -5.25 -2.83 15.64
C LEU A 184 -4.05 -3.79 15.89
N PRO A 185 -4.00 -4.51 17.01
CA PRO A 185 -2.81 -5.25 17.44
C PRO A 185 -2.43 -6.41 16.52
N ASP A 186 -3.39 -7.01 15.85
CA ASP A 186 -3.18 -8.19 14.99
C ASP A 186 -2.87 -7.82 13.52
N ASN A 187 -3.02 -6.54 13.16
CA ASN A 187 -2.85 -6.11 11.78
C ASN A 187 -1.37 -5.88 11.41
N LYS A 188 -1.02 -6.20 10.17
CA LYS A 188 0.27 -5.84 9.60
C LYS A 188 0.31 -4.36 9.26
N VAL A 189 1.43 -3.68 9.59
CA VAL A 189 1.62 -2.26 9.32
C VAL A 189 2.83 -2.07 8.42
N LEU A 190 2.60 -1.47 7.25
CA LEU A 190 3.64 -1.09 6.30
C LEU A 190 3.96 0.41 6.47
N TYR A 191 5.22 0.76 6.28
CA TYR A 191 5.61 2.16 6.12
C TYR A 191 5.53 2.55 4.64
N GLY A 192 4.72 3.54 4.32
CA GLY A 192 4.46 4.05 2.96
C GLY A 192 5.09 5.41 2.66
N GLY A 193 5.97 5.91 3.51
CA GLY A 193 6.73 7.12 3.23
C GLY A 193 7.94 6.88 2.32
N SER A 194 8.84 7.86 2.25
CA SER A 194 10.04 7.78 1.40
C SER A 194 11.03 6.75 1.94
N ALA A 195 10.96 5.52 1.42
CA ALA A 195 11.92 4.46 1.68
C ALA A 195 12.71 4.14 0.39
N ASN A 196 14.04 4.00 0.52
CA ASN A 196 14.95 3.76 -0.59
C ASN A 196 16.23 3.07 -0.11
N GLU A 197 17.13 2.72 -1.05
CA GLU A 197 18.37 2.02 -0.79
C GLU A 197 19.37 2.78 0.10
N LYS A 198 19.17 4.08 0.33
CA LYS A 198 20.06 4.91 1.16
C LYS A 198 19.62 4.98 2.62
N ASN A 199 18.32 4.88 2.88
CA ASN A 199 17.78 5.02 4.24
C ASN A 199 17.23 3.73 4.86
N ILE A 200 17.20 2.63 4.10
CA ILE A 200 16.64 1.36 4.60
C ILE A 200 17.37 0.81 5.83
N GLU A 201 18.70 1.00 5.92
CA GLU A 201 19.49 0.54 7.07
C GLU A 201 19.08 1.23 8.38
N GLU A 202 18.60 2.47 8.30
CA GLU A 202 18.03 3.16 9.45
C GLU A 202 16.56 2.76 9.70
N LEU A 203 15.75 2.69 8.64
CA LEU A 203 14.32 2.36 8.77
C LEU A 203 14.11 0.94 9.31
N ARG A 204 14.94 -0.03 8.94
CA ARG A 204 14.84 -1.42 9.43
C ARG A 204 15.09 -1.56 10.93
N LYS A 205 15.69 -0.55 11.60
CA LYS A 205 15.86 -0.54 13.05
C LYS A 205 14.53 -0.40 13.79
N ILE A 206 13.48 0.07 13.10
CA ILE A 206 12.12 0.15 13.64
C ILE A 206 11.47 -1.23 13.54
N SER A 207 11.72 -2.07 14.51
CA SER A 207 11.37 -3.51 14.49
C SER A 207 9.86 -3.81 14.43
N ILE A 208 9.02 -2.81 14.69
CA ILE A 208 7.55 -2.95 14.65
C ILE A 208 6.96 -2.75 13.24
N ILE A 209 7.79 -2.37 12.24
CA ILE A 209 7.38 -2.30 10.82
C ILE A 209 7.28 -3.72 10.27
N ASP A 210 6.13 -4.09 9.68
CA ASP A 210 5.93 -5.38 9.03
C ASP A 210 6.33 -5.39 7.56
N GLY A 211 6.60 -4.22 6.97
CA GLY A 211 7.02 -4.06 5.58
C GLY A 211 6.92 -2.64 5.04
N TYR A 212 6.97 -2.50 3.72
CA TYR A 212 7.03 -1.21 3.04
C TYR A 212 6.06 -1.15 1.87
N LEU A 213 5.42 0.01 1.68
CA LEU A 213 4.69 0.35 0.45
C LEU A 213 5.56 1.32 -0.35
N LEU A 214 6.11 0.85 -1.47
CA LEU A 214 7.13 1.56 -2.25
C LEU A 214 6.53 2.16 -3.52
N GLY A 215 6.65 3.48 -3.67
CA GLY A 215 6.27 4.21 -4.88
C GLY A 215 7.42 4.31 -5.89
N GLY A 216 8.20 5.39 -5.85
CA GLY A 216 9.26 5.66 -6.83
C GLY A 216 10.33 4.58 -6.95
N LEU A 217 10.69 3.93 -5.85
CA LEU A 217 11.63 2.81 -5.86
C LEU A 217 11.07 1.58 -6.58
N SER A 218 9.75 1.40 -6.57
CA SER A 218 9.10 0.27 -7.26
C SER A 218 9.38 0.24 -8.77
N LEU A 219 9.74 1.35 -9.37
CA LEU A 219 10.03 1.47 -10.81
C LEU A 219 11.49 1.18 -11.18
N LYS A 220 12.32 0.83 -10.20
CA LYS A 220 13.79 0.75 -10.37
C LYS A 220 14.32 -0.59 -9.84
N PRO A 221 14.17 -1.69 -10.60
CA PRO A 221 14.55 -3.04 -10.17
C PRO A 221 15.95 -3.16 -9.59
N ALA A 222 16.94 -2.51 -10.23
CA ALA A 222 18.33 -2.53 -9.74
C ALA A 222 18.48 -1.89 -8.34
N GLN A 223 17.79 -0.77 -8.09
CA GLN A 223 17.82 -0.12 -6.77
C GLN A 223 16.97 -0.89 -5.75
N LEU A 224 15.84 -1.48 -6.20
CA LEU A 224 15.02 -2.36 -5.37
C LEU A 224 15.80 -3.59 -4.90
N LYS A 225 16.64 -4.17 -5.76
CA LYS A 225 17.55 -5.26 -5.39
C LYS A 225 18.47 -4.85 -4.24
N ILE A 226 19.15 -3.71 -4.36
CA ILE A 226 20.03 -3.18 -3.29
C ILE A 226 19.24 -2.91 -2.01
N PHE A 227 18.02 -2.37 -2.13
CA PHE A 227 17.16 -2.14 -0.99
C PHE A 227 16.83 -3.45 -0.26
N LEU A 228 16.46 -4.51 -0.99
CA LEU A 228 16.12 -5.81 -0.42
C LEU A 228 17.35 -6.48 0.22
N GLU A 229 18.50 -6.45 -0.44
CA GLU A 229 19.75 -6.96 0.11
C GLU A 229 20.09 -6.31 1.46
N LYS A 230 19.94 -4.99 1.58
CA LYS A 230 20.18 -4.26 2.82
C LYS A 230 19.10 -4.49 3.90
N LEU A 231 17.88 -4.75 3.48
CA LEU A 231 16.75 -5.03 4.39
C LEU A 231 16.88 -6.42 5.02
N GLU A 232 17.35 -7.40 4.25
CA GLU A 232 17.36 -8.83 4.61
C GLU A 232 18.67 -9.29 5.28
N ASN A 233 19.75 -8.49 5.18
CA ASN A 233 21.02 -8.72 5.86
C ASN A 233 21.07 -8.01 7.23
#